data_f9c6bd2423fa15d832623c7ee430147b
#
_entry.id   f9c6bd2423fa15d832623c7ee430147b
#
_cell.length_a   1.000
_cell.length_b   1.000
_cell.length_c   1.000
_cell.angle_alpha   90.00
_cell.angle_beta   90.00
_cell.angle_gamma   90.00
#
_symmetry.space_group_name_H-M   'P 1'
#
loop_
_entity.id
_entity.type
_entity.pdbx_description
1 polymer ?
#
loop_
_entity_poly.entity_id
_entity_poly.type
_entity_poly.pdbx_seq_one_letter_code
_entity_poly.pdbx_strand_id
1 'polypeptide(L)'
;MTSVLYDVPGPRAKRRNVLFTVVFLVALAALVWWVMLSLAEKKQLEWVKWEPFFTDSRAWTTYILPGLENTLIGAALAMVIALPLGALFGIARLSDHWWVRGVAGTVVEFFRAIPVLILMLFANAAYAEFTDVSPENRPLYAVVTGLVLYNASVLAEVVRAGILSLPAGQTDAAKAIGMRKGQMMRYILLPQSVTAMLPALVSQLVVIVKDTALGGALLGFSELLASVRPMSANYGANTIASFTVVAVIFVLLNFALTTFASWLEGRLRRGKKSTGAVVGADAVADLATPGEHVVPHGPDKSQG
;
A
#
# COMPACT_ATOMS: atom_id res chain seq x y z
N MET A 1 -24.91 -20.87 1.02
CA MET A 1 -25.73 -19.82 1.65
C MET A 1 -25.65 -18.58 0.78
N THR A 2 -26.73 -18.25 0.05
CA THR A 2 -26.82 -17.04 -0.76
C THR A 2 -26.90 -15.84 0.20
N SER A 3 -25.97 -14.93 0.07
CA SER A 3 -25.92 -13.70 0.87
C SER A 3 -27.20 -12.90 0.69
N VAL A 4 -27.98 -12.73 1.74
CA VAL A 4 -29.25 -11.98 1.78
C VAL A 4 -29.04 -10.46 1.57
N LEU A 5 -27.78 -10.01 1.49
CA LEU A 5 -27.40 -8.60 1.40
C LEU A 5 -27.45 -8.00 0.00
N TYR A 6 -27.61 -8.82 -1.07
CA TYR A 6 -27.72 -8.34 -2.44
C TYR A 6 -28.91 -8.98 -3.13
N ASP A 7 -30.02 -8.24 -3.22
CA ASP A 7 -31.15 -8.60 -4.06
C ASP A 7 -30.69 -8.70 -5.52
N VAL A 8 -30.98 -9.85 -6.15
CA VAL A 8 -30.70 -10.02 -7.57
C VAL A 8 -31.56 -9.02 -8.36
N PRO A 9 -30.97 -8.14 -9.15
CA PRO A 9 -31.72 -7.10 -9.86
C PRO A 9 -32.81 -7.72 -10.75
N GLY A 10 -34.05 -7.28 -10.53
CA GLY A 10 -35.22 -7.72 -11.29
C GLY A 10 -35.12 -7.35 -12.80
N PRO A 11 -36.00 -7.87 -13.66
CA PRO A 11 -35.92 -7.68 -15.12
C PRO A 11 -35.87 -6.20 -15.54
N ARG A 12 -36.62 -5.34 -14.89
CA ARG A 12 -36.63 -3.88 -15.13
C ARG A 12 -35.31 -3.24 -14.76
N ALA A 13 -34.72 -3.63 -13.62
CA ALA A 13 -33.42 -3.13 -13.17
C ALA A 13 -32.29 -3.60 -14.10
N LYS A 14 -32.33 -4.85 -14.58
CA LYS A 14 -31.38 -5.36 -15.58
C LYS A 14 -31.42 -4.55 -16.86
N ARG A 15 -32.62 -4.27 -17.43
CA ARG A 15 -32.77 -3.45 -18.65
C ARG A 15 -32.23 -2.02 -18.42
N ARG A 16 -32.55 -1.40 -17.29
CA ARG A 16 -32.05 -0.07 -16.94
C ARG A 16 -30.52 -0.05 -16.78
N ASN A 17 -29.94 -1.06 -16.15
CA ASN A 17 -28.50 -1.17 -16.00
C ASN A 17 -27.81 -1.35 -17.36
N VAL A 18 -28.36 -2.18 -18.26
CA VAL A 18 -27.85 -2.31 -19.63
C VAL A 18 -27.93 -0.97 -20.36
N LEU A 19 -29.06 -0.26 -20.26
CA LEU A 19 -29.20 1.06 -20.88
C LEU A 19 -28.15 2.03 -20.35
N PHE A 20 -27.95 2.12 -19.03
CA PHE A 20 -26.90 2.97 -18.44
C PHE A 20 -25.50 2.57 -18.87
N THR A 21 -25.22 1.27 -18.96
CA THR A 21 -23.94 0.78 -19.48
C THR A 21 -23.73 1.18 -20.93
N VAL A 22 -24.73 1.03 -21.78
CA VAL A 22 -24.65 1.45 -23.19
C VAL A 22 -24.45 2.96 -23.31
N VAL A 23 -25.24 3.75 -22.60
CA VAL A 23 -25.08 5.23 -22.58
C VAL A 23 -23.70 5.63 -22.11
N PHE A 24 -23.20 5.01 -21.02
CA PHE A 24 -21.85 5.25 -20.54
C PHE A 24 -20.76 4.89 -21.56
N LEU A 25 -20.88 3.72 -22.23
CA LEU A 25 -19.92 3.29 -23.25
C LEU A 25 -19.94 4.21 -24.48
N VAL A 26 -21.12 4.66 -24.91
CA VAL A 26 -21.26 5.62 -26.02
C VAL A 26 -20.64 6.96 -25.64
N ALA A 27 -20.92 7.47 -24.43
CA ALA A 27 -20.34 8.72 -23.95
C ALA A 27 -18.80 8.61 -23.82
N LEU A 28 -18.30 7.49 -23.29
CA LEU A 28 -16.87 7.21 -23.20
C LEU A 28 -16.21 7.15 -24.58
N ALA A 29 -16.83 6.44 -25.53
CA ALA A 29 -16.35 6.35 -26.91
C ALA A 29 -16.32 7.73 -27.60
N ALA A 30 -17.34 8.55 -27.40
CA ALA A 30 -17.40 9.92 -27.92
C ALA A 30 -16.32 10.81 -27.29
N LEU A 31 -16.06 10.69 -25.98
CA LEU A 31 -14.98 11.39 -25.30
C LEU A 31 -13.61 10.98 -25.84
N VAL A 32 -13.36 9.69 -25.96
CA VAL A 32 -12.09 9.15 -26.49
C VAL A 32 -11.90 9.64 -27.93
N TRP A 33 -12.94 9.56 -28.75
CA TRP A 33 -12.91 10.05 -30.13
C TRP A 33 -12.56 11.56 -30.19
N TRP A 34 -13.21 12.37 -29.39
CA TRP A 34 -12.92 13.81 -29.31
C TRP A 34 -11.49 14.10 -28.87
N VAL A 35 -10.97 13.37 -27.87
CA VAL A 35 -9.56 13.48 -27.42
C VAL A 35 -8.61 13.11 -28.55
N MET A 36 -8.86 12.00 -29.26
CA MET A 36 -8.02 11.54 -30.35
C MET A 36 -7.98 12.56 -31.51
N LEU A 37 -9.12 13.15 -31.86
CA LEU A 37 -9.19 14.22 -32.86
C LEU A 37 -8.37 15.44 -32.42
N SER A 38 -8.52 15.88 -31.16
CA SER A 38 -7.77 17.01 -30.63
C SER A 38 -6.25 16.77 -30.61
N LEU A 39 -5.81 15.54 -30.30
CA LEU A 39 -4.40 15.16 -30.34
C LEU A 39 -3.87 15.07 -31.76
N ALA A 40 -4.67 14.60 -32.71
CA ALA A 40 -4.31 14.56 -34.15
C ALA A 40 -4.15 15.97 -34.72
N GLU A 41 -5.10 16.86 -34.42
CA GLU A 41 -5.02 18.27 -34.83
C GLU A 41 -3.75 18.96 -34.30
N LYS A 42 -3.36 18.67 -33.05
CA LYS A 42 -2.11 19.17 -32.44
C LYS A 42 -0.87 18.37 -32.84
N LYS A 43 -0.97 17.48 -33.81
CA LYS A 43 0.15 16.65 -34.31
C LYS A 43 0.85 15.81 -33.24
N GLN A 44 0.19 15.54 -32.11
CA GLN A 44 0.78 14.75 -31.00
C GLN A 44 0.82 13.25 -31.29
N LEU A 45 0.07 12.77 -32.26
CA LEU A 45 0.03 11.37 -32.70
C LEU A 45 1.02 11.04 -33.82
N GLU A 46 1.66 12.06 -34.42
CA GLU A 46 2.66 11.83 -35.48
C GLU A 46 3.84 11.01 -34.94
N TRP A 47 4.33 10.05 -35.74
CA TRP A 47 5.42 9.17 -35.39
C TRP A 47 6.68 9.93 -34.92
N VAL A 48 7.00 11.04 -35.55
CA VAL A 48 8.14 11.92 -35.19
C VAL A 48 8.15 12.30 -33.71
N LYS A 49 6.99 12.39 -33.04
CA LYS A 49 6.88 12.68 -31.59
C LYS A 49 7.24 11.49 -30.72
N TRP A 50 7.12 10.27 -31.23
CA TRP A 50 7.35 9.00 -30.51
C TRP A 50 8.71 8.38 -30.84
N GLU A 51 9.22 8.65 -32.06
CA GLU A 51 10.47 8.12 -32.58
C GLU A 51 11.66 8.24 -31.62
N PRO A 52 11.89 9.38 -30.89
CA PRO A 52 13.05 9.52 -30.02
C PRO A 52 13.17 8.46 -28.93
N PHE A 53 12.04 7.91 -28.48
CA PHE A 53 12.05 6.86 -27.45
C PHE A 53 12.58 5.50 -27.98
N PHE A 54 12.64 5.32 -29.27
CA PHE A 54 13.07 4.07 -29.92
C PHE A 54 14.42 4.21 -30.62
N THR A 55 14.79 5.43 -31.05
CA THR A 55 15.97 5.66 -31.90
C THR A 55 17.07 6.45 -31.20
N ASP A 56 16.74 7.33 -30.23
CA ASP A 56 17.71 8.15 -29.50
C ASP A 56 17.96 7.65 -28.08
N SER A 57 19.12 7.08 -27.83
CA SER A 57 19.53 6.62 -26.51
C SER A 57 19.54 7.74 -25.44
N ARG A 58 19.70 9.01 -25.84
CA ARG A 58 19.70 10.16 -24.92
C ARG A 58 18.36 10.33 -24.20
N ALA A 59 17.24 9.95 -24.86
CA ALA A 59 15.92 9.97 -24.20
C ALA A 59 15.94 9.14 -22.91
N TRP A 60 16.64 8.01 -22.93
CA TRP A 60 16.78 7.11 -21.78
C TRP A 60 17.91 7.51 -20.84
N THR A 61 19.12 7.69 -21.37
CA THR A 61 20.32 7.88 -20.54
C THR A 61 20.41 9.26 -19.90
N THR A 62 19.84 10.29 -20.51
CA THR A 62 19.91 11.66 -19.99
C THR A 62 18.67 12.06 -19.20
N TYR A 63 17.50 11.52 -19.54
CA TYR A 63 16.25 11.96 -18.92
C TYR A 63 15.58 10.85 -18.08
N ILE A 64 15.27 9.71 -18.69
CA ILE A 64 14.39 8.69 -18.07
C ILE A 64 15.12 7.94 -16.95
N LEU A 65 16.30 7.38 -17.22
CA LEU A 65 17.04 6.56 -16.25
C LEU A 65 17.49 7.36 -15.02
N PRO A 66 18.06 8.58 -15.13
CA PRO A 66 18.37 9.38 -13.95
C PRO A 66 17.13 9.76 -13.13
N GLY A 67 16.03 10.10 -13.83
CA GLY A 67 14.75 10.38 -13.16
C GLY A 67 14.20 9.16 -12.42
N LEU A 68 14.25 7.97 -13.02
CA LEU A 68 13.86 6.71 -12.41
C LEU A 68 14.74 6.37 -11.20
N GLU A 69 16.05 6.54 -11.32
CA GLU A 69 17.01 6.34 -10.23
C GLU A 69 16.66 7.23 -9.02
N ASN A 70 16.46 8.53 -9.25
CA ASN A 70 16.08 9.46 -8.19
C ASN A 70 14.73 9.13 -7.55
N THR A 71 13.74 8.69 -8.35
CA THR A 71 12.46 8.19 -7.83
C THR A 71 12.67 7.02 -6.87
N LEU A 72 13.48 6.05 -7.27
CA LEU A 72 13.77 4.87 -6.46
C LEU A 72 14.57 5.20 -5.21
N ILE A 73 15.58 6.06 -5.32
CA ILE A 73 16.39 6.53 -4.17
C ILE A 73 15.50 7.26 -3.17
N GLY A 74 14.70 8.22 -3.62
CA GLY A 74 13.80 8.98 -2.75
C GLY A 74 12.79 8.07 -2.03
N ALA A 75 12.17 7.14 -2.77
CA ALA A 75 11.22 6.19 -2.21
C ALA A 75 11.88 5.20 -1.23
N ALA A 76 13.07 4.69 -1.56
CA ALA A 76 13.81 3.77 -0.70
C ALA A 76 14.25 4.44 0.61
N LEU A 77 14.81 5.65 0.55
CA LEU A 77 15.19 6.43 1.74
C LEU A 77 13.97 6.71 2.61
N ALA A 78 12.88 7.15 2.00
CA ALA A 78 11.64 7.41 2.74
C ALA A 78 11.13 6.15 3.44
N MET A 79 11.09 4.99 2.75
CA MET A 79 10.60 3.74 3.33
C MET A 79 11.51 3.22 4.44
N VAL A 80 12.84 3.25 4.24
CA VAL A 80 13.83 2.78 5.23
C VAL A 80 13.74 3.58 6.53
N ILE A 81 13.46 4.88 6.45
CA ILE A 81 13.33 5.73 7.64
C ILE A 81 11.91 5.66 8.23
N ALA A 82 10.87 5.67 7.37
CA ALA A 82 9.48 5.67 7.83
C ALA A 82 9.08 4.36 8.51
N LEU A 83 9.63 3.21 8.09
CA LEU A 83 9.25 1.92 8.63
C LEU A 83 9.61 1.76 10.13
N PRO A 84 10.87 2.00 10.58
CA PRO A 84 11.20 1.92 11.99
C PRO A 84 10.49 2.99 12.83
N LEU A 85 10.31 4.22 12.31
CA LEU A 85 9.56 5.25 13.00
C LEU A 85 8.09 4.88 13.15
N GLY A 86 7.48 4.37 12.10
CA GLY A 86 6.10 3.87 12.12
C GLY A 86 5.93 2.71 13.10
N ALA A 87 6.88 1.76 13.12
CA ALA A 87 6.87 0.67 14.09
C ALA A 87 6.98 1.19 15.54
N LEU A 88 7.86 2.13 15.79
CA LEU A 88 8.04 2.76 17.09
C LEU A 88 6.74 3.43 17.58
N PHE A 89 6.16 4.31 16.76
CA PHE A 89 4.92 5.00 17.11
C PHE A 89 3.72 4.04 17.20
N GLY A 90 3.63 3.05 16.32
CA GLY A 90 2.55 2.04 16.35
C GLY A 90 2.58 1.22 17.66
N ILE A 91 3.76 0.79 18.09
CA ILE A 91 3.94 0.08 19.38
C ILE A 91 3.70 1.02 20.55
N ALA A 92 4.19 2.27 20.50
CA ALA A 92 3.97 3.26 21.55
C ALA A 92 2.48 3.55 21.78
N ARG A 93 1.66 3.55 20.72
CA ARG A 93 0.18 3.70 20.80
C ARG A 93 -0.50 2.50 21.48
N LEU A 94 0.17 1.38 21.66
CA LEU A 94 -0.31 0.21 22.41
C LEU A 94 0.21 0.15 23.84
N SER A 95 0.96 1.18 24.29
CA SER A 95 1.50 1.26 25.64
C SER A 95 0.42 1.33 26.71
N ASP A 96 0.69 0.75 27.89
CA ASP A 96 -0.18 0.86 29.08
C ASP A 96 -0.07 2.25 29.70
N HIS A 97 1.07 2.92 29.54
CA HIS A 97 1.29 4.29 30.03
C HIS A 97 0.50 5.29 29.20
N TRP A 98 -0.50 5.92 29.83
CA TRP A 98 -1.43 6.84 29.16
C TRP A 98 -0.71 8.00 28.45
N TRP A 99 0.36 8.53 29.05
CA TRP A 99 1.12 9.63 28.47
C TRP A 99 1.91 9.22 27.23
N VAL A 100 2.52 7.99 27.20
CA VAL A 100 3.18 7.46 25.99
C VAL A 100 2.18 7.28 24.86
N ARG A 101 1.04 6.65 25.18
CA ARG A 101 -0.04 6.43 24.23
C ARG A 101 -0.63 7.75 23.72
N GLY A 102 -0.82 8.72 24.59
CA GLY A 102 -1.35 10.04 24.26
C GLY A 102 -0.41 10.81 23.32
N VAL A 103 0.86 10.95 23.70
CA VAL A 103 1.86 11.66 22.87
C VAL A 103 2.01 10.99 21.50
N ALA A 104 2.22 9.66 21.48
CA ALA A 104 2.35 8.92 20.21
C ALA A 104 1.09 9.04 19.34
N GLY A 105 -0.10 8.99 19.96
CA GLY A 105 -1.38 9.19 19.26
C GLY A 105 -1.47 10.58 18.64
N THR A 106 -1.22 11.61 19.40
CA THR A 106 -1.27 13.01 18.92
C THR A 106 -0.31 13.25 17.75
N VAL A 107 0.94 12.78 17.85
CA VAL A 107 1.94 12.92 16.78
C VAL A 107 1.49 12.21 15.51
N VAL A 108 1.01 10.99 15.62
CA VAL A 108 0.54 10.20 14.47
C VAL A 108 -0.66 10.86 13.81
N GLU A 109 -1.68 11.27 14.58
CA GLU A 109 -2.88 11.91 14.03
C GLU A 109 -2.56 13.27 13.41
N PHE A 110 -1.65 14.04 14.02
CA PHE A 110 -1.21 15.34 13.49
C PHE A 110 -0.60 15.18 12.09
N PHE A 111 0.40 14.30 11.92
CA PHE A 111 1.05 14.14 10.62
C PHE A 111 0.17 13.47 9.57
N ARG A 112 -0.77 12.61 9.97
CA ARG A 112 -1.77 12.03 9.04
C ARG A 112 -2.81 13.04 8.55
N ALA A 113 -3.11 14.06 9.35
CA ALA A 113 -4.08 15.08 8.97
C ALA A 113 -3.54 16.08 7.94
N ILE A 114 -2.19 16.19 7.82
CA ILE A 114 -1.57 17.13 6.89
C ILE A 114 -1.32 16.44 5.55
N PRO A 115 -1.73 17.05 4.42
CA PRO A 115 -1.36 16.54 3.09
C PRO A 115 0.16 16.41 2.94
N VAL A 116 0.63 15.27 2.40
CA VAL A 116 2.08 14.98 2.28
C VAL A 116 2.83 16.09 1.53
N LEU A 117 2.22 16.67 0.52
CA LEU A 117 2.79 17.77 -0.25
C LEU A 117 3.08 19.00 0.63
N ILE A 118 2.19 19.31 1.56
CA ILE A 118 2.40 20.44 2.50
C ILE A 118 3.59 20.15 3.41
N LEU A 119 3.75 18.92 3.87
CA LEU A 119 4.93 18.50 4.65
C LEU A 119 6.22 18.65 3.86
N MET A 120 6.22 18.28 2.57
CA MET A 120 7.38 18.46 1.68
C MET A 120 7.72 19.96 1.50
N LEU A 121 6.71 20.81 1.27
CA LEU A 121 6.91 22.25 1.12
C LEU A 121 7.45 22.89 2.39
N PHE A 122 6.90 22.52 3.56
CA PHE A 122 7.42 22.95 4.86
C PHE A 122 8.87 22.50 5.09
N ALA A 123 9.18 21.23 4.79
CA ALA A 123 10.53 20.72 4.91
C ALA A 123 11.50 21.48 3.99
N ASN A 124 11.10 21.76 2.75
CA ASN A 124 11.93 22.53 1.81
C ASN A 124 12.19 23.96 2.32
N ALA A 125 11.17 24.64 2.83
CA ALA A 125 11.31 25.96 3.43
C ALA A 125 12.20 25.93 4.67
N ALA A 126 12.03 24.93 5.56
CA ALA A 126 12.84 24.76 6.75
C ALA A 126 14.33 24.49 6.42
N TYR A 127 14.59 23.64 5.44
CA TYR A 127 15.97 23.41 4.97
C TYR A 127 16.59 24.67 4.35
N ALA A 128 15.78 25.49 3.65
CA ALA A 128 16.26 26.74 3.07
C ALA A 128 16.66 27.78 4.09
N GLU A 129 15.90 27.87 5.20
CA GLU A 129 16.06 28.92 6.20
C GLU A 129 17.02 28.54 7.33
N PHE A 130 16.99 27.26 7.75
CA PHE A 130 17.66 26.84 8.99
C PHE A 130 18.87 25.92 8.76
N THR A 131 19.25 25.62 7.51
CA THR A 131 20.36 24.71 7.24
C THR A 131 21.21 25.16 6.07
N ASP A 132 22.47 24.67 6.02
CA ASP A 132 23.41 24.90 4.91
C ASP A 132 23.28 23.86 3.78
N VAL A 133 22.15 23.15 3.69
CA VAL A 133 21.92 22.18 2.61
C VAL A 133 21.90 22.89 1.25
N SER A 134 22.76 22.42 0.34
CA SER A 134 22.88 23.02 -0.98
C SER A 134 21.53 23.02 -1.73
N PRO A 135 21.24 24.07 -2.53
CA PRO A 135 19.99 24.16 -3.31
C PRO A 135 19.73 22.94 -4.20
N GLU A 136 20.78 22.27 -4.67
CA GLU A 136 20.68 21.08 -5.53
C GLU A 136 20.14 19.85 -4.77
N ASN A 137 20.59 19.65 -3.52
CA ASN A 137 20.21 18.49 -2.71
C ASN A 137 18.92 18.73 -1.91
N ARG A 138 18.56 19.99 -1.66
CA ARG A 138 17.41 20.38 -0.85
C ARG A 138 16.10 19.72 -1.27
N PRO A 139 15.77 19.62 -2.59
CA PRO A 139 14.55 18.96 -3.02
C PRO A 139 14.47 17.48 -2.60
N LEU A 140 15.56 16.73 -2.69
CA LEU A 140 15.61 15.34 -2.23
C LEU A 140 15.34 15.23 -0.74
N TYR A 141 16.04 16.04 0.09
CA TYR A 141 15.84 16.01 1.55
C TYR A 141 14.42 16.43 1.93
N ALA A 142 13.86 17.43 1.27
CA ALA A 142 12.50 17.88 1.51
C ALA A 142 11.45 16.83 1.19
N VAL A 143 11.60 16.17 0.03
CA VAL A 143 10.72 15.09 -0.41
C VAL A 143 10.80 13.91 0.55
N VAL A 144 12.02 13.46 0.88
CA VAL A 144 12.22 12.34 1.82
C VAL A 144 11.64 12.68 3.19
N THR A 145 11.89 13.88 3.73
CA THR A 145 11.35 14.29 5.04
C THR A 145 9.83 14.33 5.05
N GLY A 146 9.19 14.94 4.04
CA GLY A 146 7.74 14.97 3.93
C GLY A 146 7.12 13.58 3.81
N LEU A 147 7.73 12.71 2.97
CA LEU A 147 7.33 11.31 2.83
C LEU A 147 7.50 10.55 4.14
N VAL A 148 8.60 10.74 4.87
CA VAL A 148 8.86 10.07 6.15
C VAL A 148 7.83 10.46 7.20
N LEU A 149 7.57 11.75 7.39
CA LEU A 149 6.63 12.23 8.41
C LEU A 149 5.21 11.70 8.17
N TYR A 150 4.75 11.76 6.93
CA TYR A 150 3.45 11.24 6.55
C TYR A 150 3.39 9.72 6.64
N ASN A 151 4.31 9.02 5.98
CA ASN A 151 4.26 7.57 5.88
C ASN A 151 4.60 6.86 7.19
N ALA A 152 5.47 7.41 8.05
CA ALA A 152 5.67 6.88 9.40
C ALA A 152 4.39 6.91 10.21
N SER A 153 3.57 7.95 10.07
CA SER A 153 2.28 8.05 10.75
C SER A 153 1.25 7.03 10.22
N VAL A 154 1.21 6.79 8.90
CA VAL A 154 0.36 5.76 8.29
C VAL A 154 0.84 4.36 8.69
N LEU A 155 2.15 4.10 8.63
CA LEU A 155 2.76 2.84 9.02
C LEU A 155 2.56 2.54 10.53
N ALA A 156 2.53 3.57 11.38
CA ALA A 156 2.20 3.42 12.80
C ALA A 156 0.80 2.83 12.99
N GLU A 157 -0.17 3.26 12.19
CA GLU A 157 -1.53 2.69 12.23
C GLU A 157 -1.57 1.26 11.66
N VAL A 158 -0.83 0.98 10.59
CA VAL A 158 -0.69 -0.38 10.04
C VAL A 158 -0.13 -1.33 11.08
N VAL A 159 0.92 -0.91 11.80
CA VAL A 159 1.53 -1.71 12.87
C VAL A 159 0.55 -1.93 14.02
N ARG A 160 -0.12 -0.88 14.48
CA ARG A 160 -1.11 -0.96 15.54
C ARG A 160 -2.26 -1.91 15.15
N ALA A 161 -2.82 -1.73 13.97
CA ALA A 161 -3.92 -2.56 13.46
C ALA A 161 -3.49 -4.02 13.26
N GLY A 162 -2.28 -4.25 12.73
CA GLY A 162 -1.74 -5.59 12.53
C GLY A 162 -1.52 -6.35 13.84
N ILE A 163 -1.10 -5.67 14.92
CA ILE A 163 -0.98 -6.30 16.24
C ILE A 163 -2.36 -6.61 16.82
N LEU A 164 -3.33 -5.70 16.68
CA LEU A 164 -4.68 -5.88 17.19
C LEU A 164 -5.51 -6.90 16.40
N SER A 165 -5.11 -7.23 15.17
CA SER A 165 -5.80 -8.25 14.35
C SER A 165 -5.48 -9.69 14.76
N LEU A 166 -4.50 -9.89 15.65
CA LEU A 166 -4.14 -11.23 16.13
C LEU A 166 -5.23 -11.77 17.07
N PRO A 167 -5.47 -13.10 17.08
CA PRO A 167 -6.45 -13.73 17.98
C PRO A 167 -6.16 -13.38 19.44
N ALA A 168 -7.18 -12.98 20.19
CA ALA A 168 -7.07 -12.59 21.61
C ALA A 168 -6.42 -13.70 22.47
N GLY A 169 -6.66 -14.96 22.14
CA GLY A 169 -6.09 -16.12 22.83
C GLY A 169 -4.55 -16.12 22.87
N GLN A 170 -3.86 -15.47 21.90
CA GLN A 170 -2.40 -15.33 21.93
C GLN A 170 -1.95 -14.44 23.11
N THR A 171 -2.68 -13.36 23.33
CA THR A 171 -2.45 -12.44 24.45
C THR A 171 -2.80 -13.10 25.79
N ASP A 172 -3.92 -13.82 25.85
CA ASP A 172 -4.38 -14.43 27.09
C ASP A 172 -3.52 -15.62 27.50
N ALA A 173 -3.09 -16.45 26.55
CA ALA A 173 -2.14 -17.52 26.81
C ALA A 173 -0.78 -17.00 27.32
N ALA A 174 -0.26 -15.92 26.71
CA ALA A 174 0.97 -15.30 27.17
C ALA A 174 0.87 -14.74 28.60
N LYS A 175 -0.27 -14.13 28.95
CA LYS A 175 -0.53 -13.66 30.33
C LYS A 175 -0.65 -14.82 31.30
N ALA A 176 -1.31 -15.93 30.93
CA ALA A 176 -1.49 -17.10 31.77
C ALA A 176 -0.17 -17.74 32.21
N ILE A 177 0.87 -17.70 31.36
CA ILE A 177 2.25 -18.13 31.70
C ILE A 177 3.12 -17.05 32.31
N GLY A 178 2.53 -15.90 32.74
CA GLY A 178 3.21 -14.83 33.47
C GLY A 178 4.11 -13.94 32.62
N MET A 179 3.98 -13.90 31.29
CA MET A 179 4.79 -13.03 30.45
C MET A 179 4.46 -11.54 30.68
N ARG A 180 5.50 -10.73 30.83
CA ARG A 180 5.35 -9.28 30.83
C ARG A 180 4.97 -8.77 29.44
N LYS A 181 4.26 -7.65 29.37
CA LYS A 181 3.79 -7.06 28.09
C LYS A 181 4.91 -6.90 27.06
N GLY A 182 6.09 -6.44 27.46
CA GLY A 182 7.24 -6.30 26.55
C GLY A 182 7.73 -7.64 25.99
N GLN A 183 7.73 -8.70 26.81
CA GLN A 183 8.10 -10.06 26.36
C GLN A 183 7.05 -10.61 25.39
N MET A 184 5.76 -10.50 25.74
CA MET A 184 4.66 -10.88 24.88
C MET A 184 4.70 -10.14 23.52
N MET A 185 4.94 -8.82 23.54
CA MET A 185 5.07 -8.01 22.35
C MET A 185 6.22 -8.51 21.45
N ARG A 186 7.42 -8.68 22.05
CA ARG A 186 8.63 -9.03 21.30
C ARG A 186 8.64 -10.45 20.78
N TYR A 187 8.19 -11.43 21.57
CA TYR A 187 8.35 -12.85 21.24
C TYR A 187 7.12 -13.49 20.60
N ILE A 188 5.92 -12.92 20.82
CA ILE A 188 4.66 -13.51 20.34
C ILE A 188 3.97 -12.61 19.32
N LEU A 189 3.64 -11.35 19.69
CA LEU A 189 2.77 -10.53 18.89
C LEU A 189 3.47 -9.93 17.67
N LEU A 190 4.64 -9.32 17.82
CA LEU A 190 5.36 -8.70 16.69
C LEU A 190 5.74 -9.72 15.61
N PRO A 191 6.34 -10.88 15.90
CA PRO A 191 6.68 -11.84 14.85
C PRO A 191 5.47 -12.36 14.05
N GLN A 192 4.31 -12.44 14.70
CA GLN A 192 3.07 -12.87 14.03
C GLN A 192 2.44 -11.72 13.23
N SER A 193 2.38 -10.52 13.83
CA SER A 193 1.77 -9.36 13.19
C SER A 193 2.51 -8.89 11.93
N VAL A 194 3.87 -9.03 11.88
CA VAL A 194 4.64 -8.70 10.68
C VAL A 194 4.08 -9.41 9.44
N THR A 195 3.76 -10.70 9.55
CA THR A 195 3.19 -11.45 8.43
C THR A 195 1.79 -10.97 8.03
N ALA A 196 0.98 -10.56 9.02
CA ALA A 196 -0.35 -10.02 8.76
C ALA A 196 -0.29 -8.62 8.12
N MET A 197 0.74 -7.83 8.43
CA MET A 197 0.93 -6.48 7.91
C MET A 197 1.54 -6.41 6.51
N LEU A 198 2.21 -7.47 6.04
CA LEU A 198 2.96 -7.46 4.77
C LEU A 198 2.18 -6.87 3.58
N PRO A 199 0.90 -7.22 3.31
CA PRO A 199 0.15 -6.63 2.21
C PRO A 199 0.02 -5.11 2.32
N ALA A 200 -0.22 -4.60 3.53
CA ALA A 200 -0.36 -3.16 3.77
C ALA A 200 0.99 -2.43 3.63
N LEU A 201 2.10 -3.02 4.10
CA LEU A 201 3.44 -2.47 3.94
C LEU A 201 3.84 -2.33 2.47
N VAL A 202 3.49 -3.34 1.67
CA VAL A 202 3.71 -3.33 0.21
C VAL A 202 2.88 -2.25 -0.47
N SER A 203 1.60 -2.18 -0.14
CA SER A 203 0.72 -1.14 -0.69
C SER A 203 1.27 0.25 -0.35
N GLN A 204 1.83 0.43 0.84
CA GLN A 204 2.42 1.70 1.24
C GLN A 204 3.71 2.03 0.47
N LEU A 205 4.55 1.04 0.15
CA LEU A 205 5.71 1.26 -0.73
C LEU A 205 5.30 1.78 -2.11
N VAL A 206 4.26 1.20 -2.71
CA VAL A 206 3.70 1.66 -4.00
C VAL A 206 3.18 3.10 -3.90
N VAL A 207 2.56 3.47 -2.77
CA VAL A 207 2.11 4.86 -2.52
C VAL A 207 3.30 5.79 -2.44
N ILE A 208 4.34 5.46 -1.66
CA ILE A 208 5.56 6.26 -1.53
C ILE A 208 6.21 6.53 -2.89
N VAL A 209 6.35 5.51 -3.73
CA VAL A 209 6.93 5.65 -5.08
C VAL A 209 6.13 6.64 -5.94
N LYS A 210 4.81 6.61 -5.89
CA LYS A 210 3.97 7.57 -6.62
C LYS A 210 4.06 8.98 -6.05
N ASP A 211 4.15 9.10 -4.74
CA ASP A 211 4.17 10.39 -4.05
C ASP A 211 5.49 11.15 -4.26
N THR A 212 6.60 10.47 -4.67
CA THR A 212 7.84 11.18 -5.07
C THR A 212 7.60 12.15 -6.22
N ALA A 213 6.64 11.85 -7.12
CA ALA A 213 6.28 12.70 -8.25
C ALA A 213 5.74 14.08 -7.84
N LEU A 214 5.18 14.21 -6.62
CA LEU A 214 4.76 15.50 -6.06
C LEU A 214 5.96 16.44 -5.86
N GLY A 215 7.10 15.87 -5.44
CA GLY A 215 8.36 16.60 -5.29
C GLY A 215 8.91 17.09 -6.62
N GLY A 216 8.83 16.27 -7.67
CA GLY A 216 9.23 16.66 -9.03
C GLY A 216 8.36 17.79 -9.59
N ALA A 217 7.05 17.70 -9.37
CA ALA A 217 6.11 18.68 -9.89
C ALA A 217 6.30 20.08 -9.29
N LEU A 218 6.64 20.20 -7.99
CA LEU A 218 6.56 21.47 -7.24
C LEU A 218 7.85 21.91 -6.55
N LEU A 219 8.78 20.99 -6.24
CA LEU A 219 9.99 21.31 -5.49
C LEU A 219 11.27 21.27 -6.34
N GLY A 220 11.16 20.89 -7.62
CA GLY A 220 12.31 20.73 -8.49
C GLY A 220 13.14 19.46 -8.20
N PHE A 221 12.57 18.47 -7.54
CA PHE A 221 13.19 17.16 -7.37
C PHE A 221 13.27 16.47 -8.73
N SER A 222 14.48 16.14 -9.18
CA SER A 222 14.74 15.59 -10.53
C SER A 222 14.36 14.10 -10.62
N GLU A 223 13.13 13.77 -10.30
CA GLU A 223 12.58 12.42 -10.39
C GLU A 223 11.96 12.14 -11.78
N LEU A 224 11.38 10.97 -11.96
CA LEU A 224 10.93 10.48 -13.27
C LEU A 224 9.88 11.39 -13.95
N LEU A 225 8.89 11.95 -13.20
CA LEU A 225 7.90 12.86 -13.76
C LEU A 225 8.53 14.20 -14.14
N ALA A 226 9.49 14.69 -13.37
CA ALA A 226 10.20 15.93 -13.64
C ALA A 226 11.00 15.87 -14.96
N SER A 227 11.42 14.68 -15.39
CA SER A 227 12.16 14.49 -16.65
C SER A 227 11.33 14.82 -17.90
N VAL A 228 9.99 14.82 -17.81
CA VAL A 228 9.10 15.07 -18.95
C VAL A 228 9.32 16.44 -19.57
N ARG A 229 9.44 17.50 -18.74
CA ARG A 229 9.54 18.87 -19.25
C ARG A 229 10.83 19.10 -20.09
N PRO A 230 12.04 18.83 -19.57
CA PRO A 230 13.26 19.02 -20.35
C PRO A 230 13.33 18.08 -21.56
N MET A 231 12.86 16.84 -21.43
CA MET A 231 12.78 15.89 -22.52
C MET A 231 11.85 16.39 -23.64
N SER A 232 10.64 16.81 -23.29
CA SER A 232 9.68 17.35 -24.27
C SER A 232 10.19 18.60 -24.96
N ALA A 233 10.88 19.49 -24.25
CA ALA A 233 11.48 20.70 -24.84
C ALA A 233 12.57 20.33 -25.85
N ASN A 234 13.39 19.32 -25.55
CA ASN A 234 14.47 18.87 -26.44
C ASN A 234 13.95 18.19 -27.72
N TYR A 235 12.83 17.48 -27.64
CA TYR A 235 12.27 16.69 -28.75
C TYR A 235 11.04 17.36 -29.42
N GLY A 236 11.10 18.69 -29.60
CA GLY A 236 10.12 19.41 -30.39
C GLY A 236 8.70 19.39 -29.83
N ALA A 237 8.55 19.58 -28.51
CA ALA A 237 7.27 19.59 -27.79
C ALA A 237 6.47 18.27 -27.94
N ASN A 238 7.15 17.12 -27.81
CA ASN A 238 6.52 15.80 -27.76
C ASN A 238 5.89 15.47 -26.39
N THR A 239 5.20 16.43 -25.80
CA THR A 239 4.73 16.40 -24.43
C THR A 239 3.85 15.17 -24.11
N ILE A 240 2.90 14.85 -25.01
CA ILE A 240 1.99 13.71 -24.80
C ILE A 240 2.75 12.39 -24.86
N ALA A 241 3.67 12.23 -25.82
CA ALA A 241 4.49 11.03 -25.93
C ALA A 241 5.39 10.87 -24.67
N SER A 242 6.03 11.95 -24.22
CA SER A 242 6.85 11.96 -22.98
C SER A 242 6.05 11.59 -21.74
N PHE A 243 4.87 12.20 -21.52
CA PHE A 243 3.99 11.83 -20.41
C PHE A 243 3.54 10.38 -20.49
N THR A 244 3.19 9.90 -21.69
CA THR A 244 2.73 8.52 -21.87
C THR A 244 3.83 7.52 -21.54
N VAL A 245 5.06 7.75 -22.04
CA VAL A 245 6.19 6.86 -21.75
C VAL A 245 6.48 6.83 -20.24
N VAL A 246 6.55 8.00 -19.60
CA VAL A 246 6.76 8.10 -18.14
C VAL A 246 5.62 7.44 -17.36
N ALA A 247 4.37 7.64 -17.76
CA ALA A 247 3.22 6.99 -17.13
C ALA A 247 3.29 5.45 -17.25
N VAL A 248 3.66 4.94 -18.43
CA VAL A 248 3.86 3.50 -18.64
C VAL A 248 4.97 2.97 -17.74
N ILE A 249 6.08 3.70 -17.59
CA ILE A 249 7.17 3.30 -16.69
C ILE A 249 6.69 3.26 -15.23
N PHE A 250 5.93 4.28 -14.77
CA PHE A 250 5.32 4.24 -13.43
C PHE A 250 4.39 3.04 -13.25
N VAL A 251 3.55 2.73 -14.24
CA VAL A 251 2.64 1.56 -14.19
C VAL A 251 3.46 0.27 -14.09
N LEU A 252 4.47 0.09 -14.94
CA LEU A 252 5.33 -1.10 -14.93
C LEU A 252 6.11 -1.23 -13.63
N LEU A 253 6.67 -0.14 -13.12
CA LEU A 253 7.40 -0.10 -11.85
C LEU A 253 6.48 -0.52 -10.69
N ASN A 254 5.30 0.08 -10.58
CA ASN A 254 4.34 -0.25 -9.52
C ASN A 254 3.83 -1.69 -9.65
N PHE A 255 3.60 -2.16 -10.87
CA PHE A 255 3.22 -3.56 -11.12
C PHE A 255 4.33 -4.52 -10.69
N ALA A 256 5.59 -4.24 -11.05
CA ALA A 256 6.75 -5.03 -10.65
C ALA A 256 6.92 -5.07 -9.12
N LEU A 257 6.81 -3.91 -8.45
CA LEU A 257 6.87 -3.82 -6.99
C LEU A 257 5.75 -4.63 -6.33
N THR A 258 4.51 -4.49 -6.80
CA THR A 258 3.36 -5.22 -6.26
C THR A 258 3.51 -6.73 -6.45
N THR A 259 3.97 -7.16 -7.63
CA THR A 259 4.19 -8.59 -7.94
C THR A 259 5.31 -9.18 -7.09
N PHE A 260 6.45 -8.48 -7.01
CA PHE A 260 7.57 -8.89 -6.15
C PHE A 260 7.14 -9.04 -4.70
N ALA A 261 6.39 -8.12 -4.20
CA ALA A 261 5.93 -8.12 -2.84
C ALA A 261 4.89 -9.20 -2.54
N SER A 262 3.96 -9.47 -3.46
CA SER A 262 3.01 -10.59 -3.35
C SER A 262 3.75 -11.95 -3.38
N TRP A 263 4.80 -12.04 -4.17
CA TRP A 263 5.66 -13.21 -4.18
C TRP A 263 6.40 -13.41 -2.84
N LEU A 264 6.97 -12.32 -2.28
CA LEU A 264 7.65 -12.34 -0.99
C LEU A 264 6.69 -12.73 0.14
N GLU A 265 5.48 -12.14 0.16
CA GLU A 265 4.41 -12.51 1.08
C GLU A 265 4.07 -13.99 0.99
N GLY A 266 3.87 -14.50 -0.24
CA GLY A 266 3.59 -15.92 -0.46
C GLY A 266 4.68 -16.85 0.06
N ARG A 267 5.95 -16.44 -0.04
CA ARG A 267 7.09 -17.20 0.55
C ARG A 267 7.08 -17.18 2.07
N LEU A 268 6.90 -16.01 2.67
CA LEU A 268 6.89 -15.86 4.13
C LEU A 268 5.71 -16.56 4.79
N ARG A 269 4.55 -16.59 4.14
CA ARG A 269 3.37 -17.34 4.64
C ARG A 269 3.55 -18.85 4.56
N ARG A 270 4.20 -19.39 3.51
CA ARG A 270 4.43 -20.84 3.36
C ARG A 270 5.36 -21.39 4.43
N GLY A 271 6.35 -20.63 4.88
CA GLY A 271 7.26 -21.04 5.96
C GLY A 271 6.59 -21.25 7.32
N LYS A 272 5.37 -20.70 7.53
CA LYS A 272 4.62 -20.78 8.80
C LYS A 272 3.52 -21.85 8.84
N LYS A 273 3.15 -22.47 7.72
CA LYS A 273 2.10 -23.50 7.68
C LYS A 273 2.51 -24.86 8.30
N SER A 274 3.76 -25.05 8.68
CA SER A 274 4.25 -26.33 9.19
C SER A 274 4.23 -26.47 10.74
N THR A 275 3.79 -25.47 11.49
CA THR A 275 3.92 -25.49 12.98
C THR A 275 2.60 -25.23 13.73
N GLY A 276 1.45 -25.43 13.12
CA GLY A 276 0.16 -25.31 13.78
C GLY A 276 -0.73 -26.50 13.39
N ALA A 277 -0.76 -27.54 14.22
CA ALA A 277 -1.86 -28.49 14.17
C ALA A 277 -3.15 -27.69 14.43
N VAL A 278 -3.89 -27.39 13.38
CA VAL A 278 -5.30 -27.04 13.52
C VAL A 278 -5.93 -28.33 14.04
N VAL A 279 -6.27 -28.34 15.33
CA VAL A 279 -7.21 -29.35 15.86
C VAL A 279 -8.46 -29.10 15.02
N GLY A 280 -8.73 -30.00 14.09
CA GLY A 280 -9.84 -29.89 13.17
C GLY A 280 -11.14 -29.76 13.96
N ALA A 281 -12.11 -29.04 13.40
CA ALA A 281 -13.44 -28.92 13.98
C ALA A 281 -14.06 -30.30 14.30
N ASP A 282 -13.63 -31.34 13.59
CA ASP A 282 -14.02 -32.74 13.78
C ASP A 282 -13.52 -33.32 15.12
N ALA A 283 -12.32 -32.94 15.60
CA ALA A 283 -11.82 -33.39 16.89
C ALA A 283 -12.50 -32.69 18.08
N VAL A 284 -13.09 -31.51 17.87
CA VAL A 284 -13.90 -30.82 18.87
C VAL A 284 -15.31 -31.42 18.91
N ALA A 285 -15.82 -31.89 17.79
CA ALA A 285 -17.13 -32.56 17.74
C ALA A 285 -17.11 -33.90 18.46
N ASP A 286 -16.03 -34.67 18.40
CA ASP A 286 -15.85 -35.93 19.13
C ASP A 286 -15.75 -35.75 20.66
N LEU A 287 -15.28 -34.58 21.12
CA LEU A 287 -15.24 -34.24 22.56
C LEU A 287 -16.56 -33.68 23.08
N ALA A 288 -17.46 -33.29 22.20
CA ALA A 288 -18.75 -32.66 22.55
C ALA A 288 -19.93 -33.64 22.56
N THR A 289 -19.76 -34.91 22.21
CA THR A 289 -20.77 -35.96 22.39
C THR A 289 -20.72 -36.47 23.82
N PRO A 290 -21.70 -36.11 24.69
CA PRO A 290 -21.83 -36.75 25.99
C PRO A 290 -22.19 -38.22 25.74
N GLY A 291 -21.50 -39.12 26.42
CA GLY A 291 -21.58 -40.56 26.22
C GLY A 291 -23.01 -41.07 26.16
N GLU A 292 -23.33 -41.75 25.09
CA GLU A 292 -24.52 -42.54 24.93
C GLU A 292 -24.45 -43.66 25.96
N HIS A 293 -25.23 -43.52 27.05
CA HIS A 293 -25.40 -44.60 28.01
C HIS A 293 -26.02 -45.79 27.31
N VAL A 294 -25.21 -46.82 27.03
CA VAL A 294 -25.68 -48.15 26.69
C VAL A 294 -26.47 -48.67 27.89
N VAL A 295 -27.78 -48.66 27.77
CA VAL A 295 -28.69 -49.35 28.75
C VAL A 295 -28.62 -50.80 28.42
N PRO A 296 -28.20 -51.71 29.38
CA PRO A 296 -28.22 -53.12 29.10
C PRO A 296 -29.69 -53.63 29.07
N HIS A 297 -30.10 -54.20 27.94
CA HIS A 297 -31.35 -54.95 27.83
C HIS A 297 -31.31 -56.13 28.81
N GLY A 298 -32.17 -56.04 29.82
CA GLY A 298 -32.49 -57.19 30.68
C GLY A 298 -33.28 -58.23 29.88
N PRO A 299 -33.18 -59.51 30.27
CA PRO A 299 -33.82 -60.61 29.54
C PRO A 299 -35.34 -60.57 29.63
N ASP A 300 -35.97 -60.73 28.47
CA ASP A 300 -37.40 -60.88 28.27
C ASP A 300 -37.94 -62.11 29.01
N LYS A 301 -38.86 -61.92 29.93
CA LYS A 301 -39.69 -62.95 30.56
C LYS A 301 -41.12 -62.78 30.08
N SER A 302 -41.45 -63.35 28.95
CA SER A 302 -42.81 -63.62 28.56
C SER A 302 -42.94 -65.09 28.09
N GLN A 303 -43.19 -65.96 29.04
CA GLN A 303 -43.91 -67.20 28.80
C GLN A 303 -44.63 -67.49 30.06
N GLY A 304 -45.99 -67.53 30.02
CA GLY A 304 -46.94 -67.94 30.93
C GLY A 304 -48.32 -67.52 30.50
#